data_5aea70587553ccca0b52aeb4679e92b4
#
_entry.id   5aea70587553ccca0b52aeb4679e92b4
#
_cell.length_a   1.000
_cell.length_b   1.000
_cell.length_c   1.000
_cell.angle_alpha   90.00
_cell.angle_beta   90.00
_cell.angle_gamma   90.00
#
_symmetry.space_group_name_H-M   'P 1'
#
loop_
_entity.id
_entity.type
_entity.pdbx_description
1 polymer ?
#
loop_
_entity_poly.entity_id
_entity_poly.type
_entity_poly.pdbx_seq_one_letter_code
_entity_poly.pdbx_strand_id
1 'polypeptide(L)'
;MYYLEHELKQTDPSKIAYIAFSNAAADEAKKRITNDNVIVSTMHAFGSRELQLNTSTHLLKGDKWKGFKNFSNICADLSFESYINESGYPQYKNSHMKIIEYAKNKRIPLDEAALQLELHYSTDIYLTEQIQADLITYKEQTGMFEYSDMISKFVEEDKCPPIHTVFLDEAQDLSPLQWEMFFYIESKSQRSYVAGDDDQTIYTFQGADPDIFINLKGITDPQIKSRRVPRTIHKLAESIFPHMSQRLEKQWEPRDAEGKIYNDIPYQDIDFSTGNWMVLTRTNKMLTALKDHMYDLNLRFEAKQQELLPKRMVNAYRVWTRLNQGAFVNKEDLKDLWDYLTVKDGHLVRGYASNKTLESITSIDMEGLRAEYGLRAAGSWEILNFPESSKMYI
;
A
#
# COMPACT_ATOMS: atom_id res chain seq x y z
N MET A 1 7.62 -20.79 -8.31
CA MET A 1 8.14 -20.76 -9.72
C MET A 1 8.29 -22.15 -10.33
N TYR A 2 8.92 -23.14 -9.66
CA TYR A 2 9.12 -24.50 -10.21
C TYR A 2 7.83 -25.16 -10.76
N TYR A 3 6.75 -25.17 -9.99
CA TYR A 3 5.47 -25.72 -10.42
C TYR A 3 4.84 -24.91 -11.57
N LEU A 4 5.00 -23.60 -11.60
CA LEU A 4 4.52 -22.77 -12.70
C LEU A 4 5.25 -23.09 -14.01
N GLU A 5 6.58 -23.25 -13.95
CA GLU A 5 7.38 -23.67 -15.13
C GLU A 5 6.98 -25.06 -15.64
N HIS A 6 6.57 -25.93 -14.73
CA HIS A 6 6.05 -27.25 -15.10
C HIS A 6 4.70 -27.13 -15.81
N GLU A 7 3.77 -26.33 -15.27
CA GLU A 7 2.45 -26.09 -15.85
C GLU A 7 2.52 -25.41 -17.23
N LEU A 8 3.44 -24.47 -17.41
CA LEU A 8 3.66 -23.79 -18.70
C LEU A 8 4.06 -24.72 -19.84
N LYS A 9 4.57 -25.92 -19.53
CA LYS A 9 4.94 -26.92 -20.57
C LYS A 9 3.77 -27.71 -21.09
N GLN A 10 2.64 -27.75 -20.35
CA GLN A 10 1.52 -28.64 -20.65
C GLN A 10 0.16 -27.94 -20.70
N THR A 11 0.10 -26.70 -20.29
CA THR A 11 -1.14 -25.92 -20.21
C THR A 11 -1.00 -24.62 -21.00
N ASP A 12 -2.06 -24.22 -21.70
CA ASP A 12 -2.12 -22.91 -22.34
C ASP A 12 -1.89 -21.80 -21.29
N PRO A 13 -0.86 -20.96 -21.46
CA PRO A 13 -0.54 -19.91 -20.50
C PRO A 13 -1.70 -18.96 -20.20
N SER A 14 -2.60 -18.72 -21.14
CA SER A 14 -3.79 -17.88 -20.96
C SER A 14 -4.83 -18.47 -20.00
N LYS A 15 -4.70 -19.77 -19.69
CA LYS A 15 -5.54 -20.49 -18.73
C LYS A 15 -4.85 -20.71 -17.38
N ILE A 16 -3.72 -20.06 -17.15
CA ILE A 16 -3.00 -20.08 -15.89
C ILE A 16 -3.17 -18.73 -15.20
N ALA A 17 -3.67 -18.76 -13.95
CA ALA A 17 -3.77 -17.59 -13.10
C ALA A 17 -2.78 -17.67 -11.93
N TYR A 18 -2.01 -16.60 -11.71
CA TYR A 18 -1.16 -16.41 -10.54
C TYR A 18 -1.73 -15.26 -9.73
N ILE A 19 -2.32 -15.58 -8.60
CA ILE A 19 -2.98 -14.63 -7.70
C ILE A 19 -2.06 -14.36 -6.52
N ALA A 20 -1.69 -13.11 -6.33
CA ALA A 20 -0.87 -12.65 -5.23
C ALA A 20 -1.70 -11.84 -4.22
N PHE A 21 -1.30 -11.87 -2.95
CA PHE A 21 -1.98 -11.11 -1.90
C PHE A 21 -1.86 -9.59 -2.09
N SER A 22 -0.68 -9.10 -2.49
CA SER A 22 -0.40 -7.67 -2.62
C SER A 22 0.04 -7.26 -4.03
N ASN A 23 -0.11 -5.96 -4.35
CA ASN A 23 0.38 -5.41 -5.61
C ASN A 23 1.89 -5.60 -5.77
N ALA A 24 2.66 -5.42 -4.69
CA ALA A 24 4.11 -5.62 -4.71
C ALA A 24 4.48 -7.07 -5.05
N ALA A 25 3.77 -8.05 -4.48
CA ALA A 25 3.96 -9.47 -4.80
C ALA A 25 3.56 -9.78 -6.25
N ALA A 26 2.45 -9.22 -6.73
CA ALA A 26 2.04 -9.38 -8.13
C ALA A 26 3.06 -8.78 -9.11
N ASP A 27 3.61 -7.59 -8.80
CA ASP A 27 4.61 -6.95 -9.65
C ASP A 27 5.95 -7.70 -9.63
N GLU A 28 6.34 -8.28 -8.50
CA GLU A 28 7.51 -9.14 -8.42
C GLU A 28 7.31 -10.45 -9.20
N ALA A 29 6.10 -11.05 -9.12
CA ALA A 29 5.74 -12.21 -9.93
C ALA A 29 5.80 -11.91 -11.43
N LYS A 30 5.28 -10.77 -11.88
CA LYS A 30 5.35 -10.34 -13.29
C LYS A 30 6.78 -10.21 -13.80
N LYS A 31 7.72 -9.75 -12.97
CA LYS A 31 9.15 -9.68 -13.35
C LYS A 31 9.79 -11.06 -13.56
N ARG A 32 9.30 -12.06 -12.84
CA ARG A 32 9.83 -13.43 -12.89
C ARG A 32 9.13 -14.32 -13.90
N ILE A 33 7.85 -14.06 -14.15
CA ILE A 33 7.05 -14.80 -15.12
C ILE A 33 7.25 -14.13 -16.48
N THR A 34 8.05 -14.77 -17.32
CA THR A 34 8.43 -14.21 -18.63
C THR A 34 7.36 -14.38 -19.71
N ASN A 35 6.25 -15.08 -19.41
CA ASN A 35 5.16 -15.29 -20.34
C ASN A 35 4.00 -14.34 -20.04
N ASP A 36 3.82 -13.35 -20.89
CA ASP A 36 2.80 -12.29 -20.73
C ASP A 36 1.36 -12.79 -20.83
N ASN A 37 1.13 -14.01 -21.32
CA ASN A 37 -0.21 -14.58 -21.39
C ASN A 37 -0.68 -15.16 -20.06
N VAL A 38 0.21 -15.37 -19.08
CA VAL A 38 -0.20 -15.79 -17.73
C VAL A 38 -0.93 -14.63 -17.04
N ILE A 39 -2.06 -14.93 -16.45
CA ILE A 39 -2.84 -13.95 -15.70
C ILE A 39 -2.17 -13.72 -14.34
N VAL A 40 -1.41 -12.64 -14.18
CA VAL A 40 -0.81 -12.26 -12.88
C VAL A 40 -1.57 -11.07 -12.30
N SER A 41 -2.17 -11.25 -11.12
CA SER A 41 -3.06 -10.24 -10.52
C SER A 41 -3.15 -10.38 -9.00
N THR A 42 -3.68 -9.34 -8.33
CA THR A 42 -4.25 -9.49 -6.98
C THR A 42 -5.72 -9.90 -7.09
N MET A 43 -6.32 -10.42 -6.00
CA MET A 43 -7.74 -10.82 -6.01
C MET A 43 -8.67 -9.67 -6.39
N HIS A 44 -8.48 -8.48 -5.82
CA HIS A 44 -9.30 -7.31 -6.14
C HIS A 44 -9.17 -6.91 -7.61
N ALA A 45 -7.95 -6.87 -8.13
CA ALA A 45 -7.72 -6.51 -9.53
C ALA A 45 -8.28 -7.58 -10.49
N PHE A 46 -8.19 -8.85 -10.11
CA PHE A 46 -8.79 -9.96 -10.87
C PHE A 46 -10.31 -9.83 -10.89
N GLY A 47 -10.97 -9.74 -9.74
CA GLY A 47 -12.42 -9.57 -9.66
C GLY A 47 -12.92 -8.33 -10.38
N SER A 48 -12.26 -7.18 -10.18
CA SER A 48 -12.61 -5.93 -10.87
C SER A 48 -12.53 -6.03 -12.38
N ARG A 49 -11.51 -6.71 -12.92
CA ARG A 49 -11.34 -6.92 -14.35
C ARG A 49 -12.43 -7.81 -14.93
N GLU A 50 -12.69 -8.95 -14.33
CA GLU A 50 -13.68 -9.92 -14.84
C GLU A 50 -15.12 -9.39 -14.74
N LEU A 51 -15.41 -8.59 -13.71
CA LEU A 51 -16.66 -7.85 -13.55
C LEU A 51 -16.75 -6.61 -14.45
N GLN A 52 -15.66 -6.22 -15.14
CA GLN A 52 -15.58 -5.01 -15.95
C GLN A 52 -15.92 -3.74 -15.18
N LEU A 53 -15.51 -3.66 -13.90
CA LEU A 53 -15.85 -2.55 -13.02
C LEU A 53 -15.05 -1.29 -13.38
N ASN A 54 -15.75 -0.17 -13.46
CA ASN A 54 -15.08 1.12 -13.62
C ASN A 54 -14.64 1.68 -12.24
N THR A 55 -13.44 1.28 -11.80
CA THR A 55 -12.88 1.69 -10.50
C THR A 55 -12.56 3.18 -10.43
N SER A 56 -12.37 3.86 -11.56
CA SER A 56 -12.10 5.30 -11.58
C SER A 56 -13.33 6.12 -11.21
N THR A 57 -14.52 5.69 -11.62
CA THR A 57 -15.77 6.43 -11.42
C THR A 57 -16.63 5.87 -10.29
N HIS A 58 -16.70 4.57 -10.07
CA HIS A 58 -17.66 3.93 -9.16
C HIS A 58 -17.08 3.35 -7.88
N LEU A 59 -15.76 3.26 -7.74
CA LEU A 59 -15.15 2.82 -6.48
C LEU A 59 -15.24 3.92 -5.42
N LEU A 60 -15.82 3.61 -4.26
CA LEU A 60 -15.93 4.50 -3.10
C LEU A 60 -14.55 4.75 -2.48
N LYS A 61 -13.94 5.89 -2.82
CA LYS A 61 -12.66 6.35 -2.28
C LYS A 61 -12.54 7.86 -2.33
N GLY A 62 -11.80 8.46 -1.39
CA GLY A 62 -11.53 9.90 -1.37
C GLY A 62 -12.80 10.73 -1.38
N ASP A 63 -12.89 11.70 -2.29
CA ASP A 63 -14.01 12.63 -2.39
C ASP A 63 -15.37 11.97 -2.72
N LYS A 64 -15.39 10.75 -3.24
CA LYS A 64 -16.64 10.05 -3.58
C LYS A 64 -17.48 9.70 -2.35
N TRP A 65 -16.88 9.62 -1.18
CA TRP A 65 -17.60 9.50 0.08
C TRP A 65 -18.51 10.68 0.41
N LYS A 66 -18.30 11.86 -0.22
CA LYS A 66 -19.19 13.01 -0.07
C LYS A 66 -20.61 12.71 -0.56
N GLY A 67 -20.75 11.92 -1.63
CA GLY A 67 -22.07 11.48 -2.12
C GLY A 67 -22.82 10.64 -1.09
N PHE A 68 -22.14 9.67 -0.46
CA PHE A 68 -22.73 8.89 0.61
C PHE A 68 -23.08 9.71 1.85
N LYS A 69 -22.22 10.64 2.26
CA LYS A 69 -22.52 11.58 3.37
C LYS A 69 -23.77 12.44 3.13
N ASN A 70 -23.98 12.85 1.90
CA ASN A 70 -25.19 13.63 1.54
C ASN A 70 -26.44 12.73 1.44
N PHE A 71 -26.27 11.47 1.16
CA PHE A 71 -27.35 10.48 1.11
C PHE A 71 -27.82 10.09 2.52
N SER A 72 -26.89 9.80 3.40
CA SER A 72 -27.18 9.34 4.76
C SER A 72 -27.11 10.49 5.75
N ASN A 73 -28.25 10.91 6.29
CA ASN A 73 -28.33 12.00 7.27
C ASN A 73 -27.57 11.71 8.57
N ILE A 74 -27.39 10.44 8.93
CA ILE A 74 -26.66 10.03 10.13
C ILE A 74 -25.14 10.09 9.96
N CYS A 75 -24.65 10.22 8.72
CA CYS A 75 -23.23 10.25 8.39
C CYS A 75 -22.66 11.67 8.23
N ALA A 76 -23.45 12.72 8.42
CA ALA A 76 -23.05 14.10 8.13
C ALA A 76 -21.74 14.51 8.83
N ASP A 77 -21.58 14.13 10.10
CA ASP A 77 -20.42 14.49 10.93
C ASP A 77 -19.30 13.44 10.91
N LEU A 78 -19.50 12.30 10.24
CA LEU A 78 -18.52 11.23 10.21
C LEU A 78 -17.43 11.49 9.16
N SER A 79 -16.17 11.14 9.50
CA SER A 79 -15.07 11.13 8.53
C SER A 79 -14.98 9.77 7.86
N PHE A 80 -14.97 9.76 6.53
CA PHE A 80 -14.71 8.57 5.71
C PHE A 80 -13.29 8.57 5.13
N GLU A 81 -12.38 9.32 5.76
CA GLU A 81 -10.99 9.28 5.35
C GLU A 81 -10.43 7.87 5.49
N SER A 82 -9.89 7.40 4.40
CA SER A 82 -9.21 6.12 4.32
C SER A 82 -7.94 6.26 3.51
N TYR A 83 -6.97 5.42 3.81
CA TYR A 83 -5.81 5.21 2.95
C TYR A 83 -5.76 3.75 2.53
N ILE A 84 -5.27 3.49 1.34
CA ILE A 84 -5.09 2.11 0.86
C ILE A 84 -3.76 1.60 1.40
N ASN A 85 -3.79 0.48 2.09
CA ASN A 85 -2.58 -0.16 2.59
C ASN A 85 -1.86 -0.96 1.49
N GLU A 86 -0.77 -1.62 1.85
CA GLU A 86 0.06 -2.43 0.96
C GLU A 86 -0.67 -3.61 0.34
N SER A 87 -1.63 -4.17 1.06
CA SER A 87 -2.47 -5.29 0.61
C SER A 87 -3.61 -4.86 -0.31
N GLY A 88 -3.75 -3.54 -0.58
CA GLY A 88 -4.82 -3.00 -1.39
C GLY A 88 -6.13 -2.75 -0.62
N TYR A 89 -6.12 -2.86 0.72
CA TYR A 89 -7.31 -2.65 1.55
C TYR A 89 -7.43 -1.21 2.06
N PRO A 90 -8.65 -0.67 2.12
CA PRO A 90 -8.90 0.61 2.75
C PRO A 90 -8.73 0.50 4.27
N GLN A 91 -8.01 1.44 4.85
CA GLN A 91 -7.88 1.63 6.28
C GLN A 91 -8.64 2.89 6.68
N TYR A 92 -9.75 2.73 7.37
CA TYR A 92 -10.60 3.83 7.82
C TYR A 92 -10.13 4.41 9.15
N LYS A 93 -10.26 5.72 9.33
CA LYS A 93 -10.11 6.36 10.65
C LYS A 93 -11.35 6.18 11.54
N ASN A 94 -12.52 6.13 10.91
CA ASN A 94 -13.83 5.97 11.53
C ASN A 94 -14.03 4.54 12.07
N SER A 95 -14.41 4.39 13.33
CA SER A 95 -14.60 3.09 13.99
C SER A 95 -15.75 2.29 13.39
N HIS A 96 -16.87 2.93 13.01
CA HIS A 96 -18.00 2.23 12.36
C HIS A 96 -17.56 1.59 11.04
N MET A 97 -16.83 2.33 10.20
CA MET A 97 -16.31 1.79 8.94
C MET A 97 -15.27 0.69 9.13
N LYS A 98 -14.45 0.78 10.20
CA LYS A 98 -13.52 -0.31 10.55
C LYS A 98 -14.27 -1.59 10.87
N ILE A 99 -15.33 -1.49 11.70
CA ILE A 99 -16.16 -2.64 12.07
C ILE A 99 -16.85 -3.22 10.85
N ILE A 100 -17.46 -2.39 9.98
CA ILE A 100 -18.16 -2.82 8.77
C ILE A 100 -17.20 -3.55 7.82
N GLU A 101 -16.03 -2.98 7.55
CA GLU A 101 -15.06 -3.59 6.63
C GLU A 101 -14.47 -4.89 7.21
N TYR A 102 -14.15 -4.91 8.51
CA TYR A 102 -13.65 -6.09 9.18
C TYR A 102 -14.69 -7.22 9.20
N ALA A 103 -15.96 -6.90 9.51
CA ALA A 103 -17.06 -7.84 9.49
C ALA A 103 -17.25 -8.49 8.11
N LYS A 104 -17.18 -7.69 7.04
CA LYS A 104 -17.24 -8.19 5.66
C LYS A 104 -16.07 -9.12 5.34
N ASN A 105 -14.86 -8.75 5.69
CA ASN A 105 -13.65 -9.52 5.42
C ASN A 105 -13.63 -10.84 6.19
N LYS A 106 -14.05 -10.81 7.47
CA LYS A 106 -14.12 -12.00 8.32
C LYS A 106 -15.37 -12.84 8.12
N ARG A 107 -16.37 -12.32 7.42
CA ARG A 107 -17.69 -12.96 7.28
C ARG A 107 -18.39 -13.23 8.62
N ILE A 108 -18.30 -12.26 9.54
CA ILE A 108 -18.88 -12.30 10.88
C ILE A 108 -19.86 -11.14 11.12
N PRO A 109 -20.76 -11.24 12.13
CA PRO A 109 -21.63 -10.15 12.52
C PRO A 109 -20.88 -8.90 13.01
N LEU A 110 -21.55 -7.73 12.98
CA LEU A 110 -20.93 -6.44 13.36
C LEU A 110 -20.54 -6.39 14.85
N ASP A 111 -21.34 -6.97 15.71
CA ASP A 111 -21.09 -7.05 17.17
C ASP A 111 -19.85 -7.90 17.46
N GLU A 112 -19.71 -9.03 16.79
CA GLU A 112 -18.52 -9.87 16.88
C GLU A 112 -17.28 -9.17 16.34
N ALA A 113 -17.40 -8.48 15.20
CA ALA A 113 -16.33 -7.68 14.62
C ALA A 113 -15.89 -6.56 15.57
N ALA A 114 -16.84 -5.88 16.21
CA ALA A 114 -16.56 -4.84 17.19
C ALA A 114 -15.84 -5.40 18.44
N LEU A 115 -16.19 -6.60 18.87
CA LEU A 115 -15.54 -7.29 19.98
C LEU A 115 -14.10 -7.65 19.63
N GLN A 116 -13.86 -8.27 18.46
CA GLN A 116 -12.52 -8.66 18.01
C GLN A 116 -11.60 -7.46 17.77
N LEU A 117 -12.15 -6.31 17.37
CA LEU A 117 -11.41 -5.05 17.20
C LEU A 117 -11.26 -4.24 18.50
N GLU A 118 -11.78 -4.72 19.62
CA GLU A 118 -11.82 -4.00 20.92
C GLU A 118 -12.55 -2.63 20.84
N LEU A 119 -13.50 -2.49 19.90
CA LEU A 119 -14.25 -1.26 19.66
C LEU A 119 -15.66 -1.27 20.27
N HIS A 120 -16.12 -2.38 20.84
CA HIS A 120 -17.49 -2.59 21.32
C HIS A 120 -17.91 -1.63 22.44
N TYR A 121 -16.97 -1.11 23.26
CA TYR A 121 -17.28 -0.10 24.30
C TYR A 121 -17.23 1.34 23.78
N SER A 122 -16.58 1.59 22.66
CA SER A 122 -16.33 2.93 22.14
C SER A 122 -17.16 3.28 20.90
N THR A 123 -17.89 2.31 20.33
CA THR A 123 -18.64 2.48 19.09
C THR A 123 -20.05 1.95 19.26
N ASP A 124 -21.04 2.76 18.92
CA ASP A 124 -22.46 2.38 18.91
C ASP A 124 -22.74 1.41 17.76
N ILE A 125 -23.06 0.15 18.10
CA ILE A 125 -23.33 -0.90 17.13
C ILE A 125 -24.63 -0.67 16.38
N TYR A 126 -25.67 -0.18 17.06
CA TYR A 126 -26.94 0.16 16.37
C TYR A 126 -26.74 1.24 15.30
N LEU A 127 -25.96 2.26 15.60
CA LEU A 127 -25.58 3.27 14.61
C LEU A 127 -24.73 2.65 13.48
N THR A 128 -23.86 1.69 13.79
CA THR A 128 -23.05 0.98 12.79
C THR A 128 -23.93 0.17 11.83
N GLU A 129 -24.96 -0.50 12.34
CA GLU A 129 -25.94 -1.22 11.53
C GLU A 129 -26.72 -0.29 10.60
N GLN A 130 -27.14 0.88 11.10
CA GLN A 130 -27.81 1.88 10.29
C GLN A 130 -26.90 2.41 9.17
N ILE A 131 -25.63 2.72 9.49
CA ILE A 131 -24.64 3.15 8.47
C ILE A 131 -24.45 2.07 7.41
N GLN A 132 -24.35 0.80 7.81
CA GLN A 132 -24.22 -0.31 6.87
C GLN A 132 -25.44 -0.43 5.96
N ALA A 133 -26.65 -0.34 6.51
CA ALA A 133 -27.90 -0.40 5.74
C ALA A 133 -28.00 0.75 4.73
N ASP A 134 -27.68 1.98 5.15
CA ASP A 134 -27.64 3.14 4.27
C ASP A 134 -26.59 2.97 3.16
N LEU A 135 -25.42 2.41 3.49
CA LEU A 135 -24.35 2.18 2.54
C LEU A 135 -24.73 1.14 1.47
N ILE A 136 -25.41 0.08 1.87
CA ILE A 136 -25.96 -0.94 0.95
C ILE A 136 -26.94 -0.27 0.00
N THR A 137 -27.93 0.45 0.55
CA THR A 137 -28.94 1.17 -0.25
C THR A 137 -28.32 2.17 -1.21
N TYR A 138 -27.35 2.95 -0.74
CA TYR A 138 -26.62 3.91 -1.56
C TYR A 138 -25.91 3.26 -2.74
N LYS A 139 -25.22 2.13 -2.49
CA LYS A 139 -24.52 1.37 -3.53
C LYS A 139 -25.48 0.80 -4.58
N GLU A 140 -26.63 0.28 -4.15
CA GLU A 140 -27.68 -0.22 -5.05
C GLU A 140 -28.24 0.87 -5.96
N GLN A 141 -28.49 2.07 -5.42
CA GLN A 141 -29.07 3.18 -6.18
C GLN A 141 -28.08 3.86 -7.13
N THR A 142 -26.80 3.88 -6.78
CA THR A 142 -25.79 4.65 -7.51
C THR A 142 -24.85 3.82 -8.38
N GLY A 143 -24.87 2.50 -8.22
CA GLY A 143 -23.88 1.60 -8.83
C GLY A 143 -22.48 1.73 -8.25
N MET A 144 -22.30 2.47 -7.14
CA MET A 144 -21.03 2.57 -6.43
C MET A 144 -20.70 1.24 -5.74
N PHE A 145 -19.42 1.00 -5.49
CA PHE A 145 -18.96 -0.22 -4.82
C PHE A 145 -17.70 0.06 -3.97
N GLU A 146 -17.45 -0.85 -3.04
CA GLU A 146 -16.26 -0.88 -2.19
C GLU A 146 -15.27 -1.96 -2.67
N TYR A 147 -14.10 -2.03 -2.06
CA TYR A 147 -13.10 -3.06 -2.40
C TYR A 147 -13.60 -4.48 -2.11
N SER A 148 -14.26 -4.71 -0.98
CA SER A 148 -14.86 -5.99 -0.62
C SER A 148 -15.93 -6.44 -1.61
N ASP A 149 -16.69 -5.51 -2.21
CA ASP A 149 -17.71 -5.82 -3.22
C ASP A 149 -17.12 -6.42 -4.51
N MET A 150 -15.88 -6.08 -4.86
CA MET A 150 -15.21 -6.66 -6.04
C MET A 150 -15.04 -8.17 -5.90
N ILE A 151 -14.82 -8.64 -4.67
CA ILE A 151 -14.65 -10.06 -4.35
C ILE A 151 -16.00 -10.75 -4.25
N SER A 152 -16.93 -10.20 -3.44
CA SER A 152 -18.27 -10.79 -3.27
C SER A 152 -19.01 -10.93 -4.58
N LYS A 153 -19.09 -9.85 -5.38
CA LYS A 153 -19.79 -9.85 -6.67
C LYS A 153 -19.16 -10.79 -7.70
N PHE A 154 -17.84 -10.95 -7.68
CA PHE A 154 -17.17 -11.89 -8.57
C PHE A 154 -17.67 -13.33 -8.36
N VAL A 155 -17.89 -13.71 -7.11
CA VAL A 155 -18.43 -15.03 -6.75
C VAL A 155 -19.93 -15.09 -7.07
N GLU A 156 -20.70 -14.08 -6.67
CA GLU A 156 -22.16 -14.02 -6.84
C GLU A 156 -22.60 -14.02 -8.32
N GLU A 157 -21.86 -13.33 -9.19
CA GLU A 157 -22.18 -13.19 -10.61
C GLU A 157 -21.57 -14.29 -11.50
N ASP A 158 -20.90 -15.29 -10.92
CA ASP A 158 -20.26 -16.42 -11.64
C ASP A 158 -19.34 -15.95 -12.78
N LYS A 159 -18.45 -14.98 -12.49
CA LYS A 159 -17.58 -14.31 -13.48
C LYS A 159 -16.20 -14.92 -13.63
N CYS A 160 -15.99 -16.16 -13.18
CA CYS A 160 -14.70 -16.81 -13.33
C CYS A 160 -14.42 -17.15 -14.81
N PRO A 161 -13.32 -16.65 -15.39
CA PRO A 161 -12.90 -17.04 -16.74
C PRO A 161 -12.45 -18.52 -16.74
N PRO A 162 -12.31 -19.16 -17.90
CA PRO A 162 -11.89 -20.55 -18.00
C PRO A 162 -10.41 -20.73 -17.58
N ILE A 163 -10.17 -20.95 -16.30
CA ILE A 163 -8.86 -21.22 -15.71
C ILE A 163 -8.64 -22.73 -15.61
N HIS A 164 -7.50 -23.21 -16.09
CA HIS A 164 -7.05 -24.59 -15.92
C HIS A 164 -6.27 -24.76 -14.63
N THR A 165 -5.36 -23.82 -14.36
CA THR A 165 -4.46 -23.88 -13.20
C THR A 165 -4.44 -22.54 -12.47
N VAL A 166 -4.67 -22.56 -11.15
CA VAL A 166 -4.57 -21.36 -10.31
C VAL A 166 -3.41 -21.53 -9.31
N PHE A 167 -2.58 -20.50 -9.21
CA PHE A 167 -1.57 -20.33 -8.17
C PHE A 167 -2.01 -19.23 -7.22
N LEU A 168 -1.93 -19.48 -5.93
CA LEU A 168 -2.16 -18.52 -4.87
C LEU A 168 -0.88 -18.35 -4.05
N ASP A 169 -0.41 -17.12 -3.90
CA ASP A 169 0.82 -16.78 -3.16
C ASP A 169 0.49 -15.93 -1.93
N GLU A 170 1.29 -16.08 -0.86
CA GLU A 170 1.09 -15.45 0.45
C GLU A 170 -0.30 -15.76 1.06
N ALA A 171 -0.72 -17.00 0.96
CA ALA A 171 -2.07 -17.44 1.29
C ALA A 171 -2.43 -17.28 2.78
N GLN A 172 -1.44 -17.26 3.69
CA GLN A 172 -1.63 -17.07 5.13
C GLN A 172 -2.24 -15.71 5.49
N ASP A 173 -2.15 -14.74 4.59
CA ASP A 173 -2.63 -13.37 4.84
C ASP A 173 -4.04 -13.11 4.29
N LEU A 174 -4.71 -14.13 3.73
CA LEU A 174 -6.04 -13.99 3.17
C LEU A 174 -7.12 -13.93 4.25
N SER A 175 -8.10 -13.06 4.04
CA SER A 175 -9.34 -13.04 4.81
C SER A 175 -10.31 -14.15 4.37
N PRO A 176 -11.29 -14.56 5.20
CA PRO A 176 -12.35 -15.50 4.80
C PRO A 176 -13.06 -15.11 3.50
N LEU A 177 -13.35 -13.82 3.28
CA LEU A 177 -13.91 -13.32 2.03
C LEU A 177 -13.02 -13.62 0.82
N GLN A 178 -11.71 -13.47 0.96
CA GLN A 178 -10.77 -13.79 -0.12
C GLN A 178 -10.64 -15.30 -0.32
N TRP A 179 -10.69 -16.09 0.74
CA TRP A 179 -10.73 -17.53 0.65
C TRP A 179 -11.97 -18.03 -0.08
N GLU A 180 -13.14 -17.43 0.12
CA GLU A 180 -14.35 -17.75 -0.67
C GLU A 180 -14.10 -17.56 -2.17
N MET A 181 -13.49 -16.43 -2.56
CA MET A 181 -13.16 -16.19 -3.96
C MET A 181 -12.14 -17.21 -4.49
N PHE A 182 -11.12 -17.54 -3.71
CA PHE A 182 -10.13 -18.55 -4.11
C PHE A 182 -10.78 -19.92 -4.31
N PHE A 183 -11.56 -20.40 -3.34
CA PHE A 183 -12.26 -21.69 -3.45
C PHE A 183 -13.25 -21.71 -4.62
N TYR A 184 -13.88 -20.60 -4.89
CA TYR A 184 -14.72 -20.47 -6.07
C TYR A 184 -13.91 -20.63 -7.38
N ILE A 185 -12.76 -19.96 -7.52
CA ILE A 185 -11.85 -20.11 -8.66
C ILE A 185 -11.32 -21.55 -8.74
N GLU A 186 -10.89 -22.11 -7.61
CA GLU A 186 -10.42 -23.49 -7.51
C GLU A 186 -11.46 -24.49 -7.99
N SER A 187 -12.74 -24.31 -7.60
CA SER A 187 -13.84 -25.18 -8.02
C SER A 187 -14.08 -25.20 -9.54
N LYS A 188 -13.66 -24.16 -10.25
CA LYS A 188 -13.71 -24.04 -11.71
C LYS A 188 -12.41 -24.49 -12.39
N SER A 189 -11.34 -24.70 -11.63
CA SER A 189 -10.02 -25.06 -12.13
C SER A 189 -9.78 -26.58 -12.05
N GLN A 190 -8.81 -27.08 -12.83
CA GLN A 190 -8.41 -28.50 -12.75
C GLN A 190 -7.28 -28.73 -11.74
N ARG A 191 -6.47 -27.70 -11.47
CA ARG A 191 -5.35 -27.73 -10.55
C ARG A 191 -5.23 -26.44 -9.77
N SER A 192 -4.90 -26.56 -8.49
CA SER A 192 -4.58 -25.43 -7.62
C SER A 192 -3.25 -25.65 -6.92
N TYR A 193 -2.49 -24.58 -6.76
CA TYR A 193 -1.26 -24.52 -6.01
C TYR A 193 -1.34 -23.35 -5.03
N VAL A 194 -1.21 -23.66 -3.75
CA VAL A 194 -1.28 -22.66 -2.69
C VAL A 194 0.08 -22.59 -2.01
N ALA A 195 0.66 -21.40 -1.95
CA ALA A 195 1.91 -21.12 -1.27
C ALA A 195 1.69 -20.10 -0.15
N GLY A 196 2.34 -20.33 0.99
CA GLY A 196 2.27 -19.45 2.14
C GLY A 196 3.17 -19.95 3.27
N ASP A 197 3.29 -19.12 4.30
CA ASP A 197 4.01 -19.43 5.52
C ASP A 197 3.23 -18.87 6.72
N ASP A 198 2.55 -19.76 7.45
CA ASP A 198 1.72 -19.43 8.60
C ASP A 198 2.50 -18.70 9.72
N ASP A 199 3.81 -18.94 9.86
CA ASP A 199 4.67 -18.21 10.79
C ASP A 199 4.89 -16.74 10.40
N GLN A 200 4.51 -16.33 9.18
CA GLN A 200 4.63 -14.96 8.66
C GLN A 200 3.30 -14.20 8.59
N THR A 201 2.24 -14.72 9.16
CA THR A 201 0.94 -14.03 9.20
C THR A 201 1.02 -12.73 10.01
N ILE A 202 0.82 -11.59 9.37
CA ILE A 202 0.87 -10.26 10.01
C ILE A 202 -0.37 -9.41 9.77
N TYR A 203 -1.37 -9.90 9.03
CA TYR A 203 -2.57 -9.13 8.64
C TYR A 203 -3.86 -9.58 9.35
N THR A 204 -3.76 -10.25 10.50
CA THR A 204 -4.93 -10.65 11.30
C THR A 204 -5.80 -9.47 11.72
N PHE A 205 -5.19 -8.31 11.99
CA PHE A 205 -5.91 -7.06 12.29
C PHE A 205 -6.74 -6.51 11.11
N GLN A 206 -6.57 -7.03 9.90
CA GLN A 206 -7.35 -6.73 8.70
C GLN A 206 -8.35 -7.83 8.35
N GLY A 207 -8.40 -8.86 9.17
CA GLY A 207 -9.28 -10.00 8.97
C GLY A 207 -8.63 -11.22 8.34
N ALA A 208 -7.30 -11.28 8.19
CA ALA A 208 -6.64 -12.52 7.76
C ALA A 208 -6.96 -13.67 8.72
N ASP A 209 -7.11 -14.87 8.17
CA ASP A 209 -7.44 -16.08 8.91
C ASP A 209 -6.48 -17.20 8.56
N PRO A 210 -5.37 -17.34 9.31
CA PRO A 210 -4.36 -18.37 9.05
C PRO A 210 -4.90 -19.80 9.27
N ASP A 211 -5.98 -19.98 10.06
CA ASP A 211 -6.55 -21.30 10.31
C ASP A 211 -7.09 -21.93 9.03
N ILE A 212 -7.61 -21.14 8.11
CA ILE A 212 -8.07 -21.65 6.81
C ILE A 212 -6.89 -22.21 6.03
N PHE A 213 -5.74 -21.49 6.00
CA PHE A 213 -4.51 -21.94 5.34
C PHE A 213 -3.93 -23.20 6.01
N ILE A 214 -3.85 -23.21 7.35
CA ILE A 214 -3.32 -24.34 8.14
C ILE A 214 -4.14 -25.61 7.92
N ASN A 215 -5.46 -25.50 7.76
CA ASN A 215 -6.37 -26.64 7.61
C ASN A 215 -6.64 -27.03 6.15
N LEU A 216 -5.94 -26.46 5.18
CA LEU A 216 -6.08 -26.86 3.77
C LEU A 216 -5.78 -28.34 3.57
N LYS A 217 -6.61 -28.99 2.75
CA LYS A 217 -6.42 -30.39 2.37
C LYS A 217 -5.69 -30.46 1.05
N GLY A 218 -4.69 -31.29 0.97
CA GLY A 218 -3.93 -31.48 -0.27
C GLY A 218 -2.58 -32.13 -0.03
N ILE A 219 -1.76 -32.15 -1.07
CA ILE A 219 -0.38 -32.63 -0.99
C ILE A 219 0.49 -31.45 -0.56
N THR A 220 1.17 -31.59 0.57
CA THR A 220 2.08 -30.57 1.10
C THR A 220 3.50 -30.85 0.63
N ASP A 221 4.14 -29.84 0.04
CA ASP A 221 5.54 -29.84 -0.36
C ASP A 221 6.31 -28.74 0.39
N PRO A 222 6.89 -29.04 1.57
CA PRO A 222 7.53 -28.05 2.40
C PRO A 222 8.85 -27.57 1.77
N GLN A 223 9.01 -26.25 1.63
CA GLN A 223 10.26 -25.65 1.19
C GLN A 223 11.21 -25.48 2.38
N ILE A 224 11.95 -26.54 2.70
CA ILE A 224 12.72 -26.65 3.94
C ILE A 224 13.89 -25.65 3.99
N LYS A 225 14.60 -25.42 2.88
CA LYS A 225 15.84 -24.65 2.91
C LYS A 225 15.62 -23.16 2.62
N SER A 226 15.89 -22.31 3.60
CA SER A 226 15.92 -20.86 3.40
C SER A 226 17.13 -20.43 2.57
N ARG A 227 16.88 -19.56 1.58
CA ARG A 227 17.95 -18.92 0.79
C ARG A 227 18.34 -17.53 1.33
N ARG A 228 17.59 -17.02 2.31
CA ARG A 228 17.74 -15.66 2.86
C ARG A 228 18.28 -15.65 4.28
N VAL A 229 17.75 -16.50 5.16
CA VAL A 229 17.95 -16.44 6.61
C VAL A 229 19.25 -17.16 7.02
N PRO A 230 20.23 -16.46 7.64
CA PRO A 230 21.46 -17.07 8.15
C PRO A 230 21.24 -17.78 9.48
N ARG A 231 22.19 -18.62 9.92
CA ARG A 231 22.09 -19.51 11.09
C ARG A 231 21.73 -18.80 12.39
N THR A 232 22.36 -17.67 12.69
CA THR A 232 22.11 -16.94 13.94
C THR A 232 20.70 -16.36 13.98
N ILE A 233 20.20 -15.85 12.85
CA ILE A 233 18.82 -15.33 12.74
C ILE A 233 17.80 -16.47 12.80
N HIS A 234 18.12 -17.61 12.17
CA HIS A 234 17.28 -18.81 12.24
C HIS A 234 17.08 -19.27 13.70
N LYS A 235 18.16 -19.39 14.49
CA LYS A 235 18.08 -19.74 15.92
C LYS A 235 17.20 -18.77 16.72
N LEU A 236 17.27 -17.47 16.42
CA LEU A 236 16.39 -16.49 17.06
C LEU A 236 14.93 -16.74 16.66
N ALA A 237 14.63 -16.97 15.39
CA ALA A 237 13.27 -17.28 14.94
C ALA A 237 12.73 -18.55 15.62
N GLU A 238 13.52 -19.61 15.69
CA GLU A 238 13.14 -20.85 16.38
C GLU A 238 12.82 -20.63 17.87
N SER A 239 13.47 -19.71 18.54
CA SER A 239 13.16 -19.39 19.94
C SER A 239 11.82 -18.67 20.14
N ILE A 240 11.24 -18.11 19.08
CA ILE A 240 9.95 -17.42 19.11
C ILE A 240 8.79 -18.40 18.89
N PHE A 241 8.97 -19.42 18.08
CA PHE A 241 7.93 -20.38 17.68
C PHE A 241 7.15 -21.02 18.83
N PRO A 242 7.75 -21.41 19.98
CA PRO A 242 7.00 -21.96 21.11
C PRO A 242 5.97 -21.00 21.72
N HIS A 243 6.07 -19.71 21.41
CA HIS A 243 5.14 -18.68 21.89
C HIS A 243 4.01 -18.38 20.89
N MET A 244 4.01 -19.02 19.73
CA MET A 244 2.97 -18.87 18.72
C MET A 244 1.89 -19.93 18.92
N SER A 245 0.63 -19.48 19.04
CA SER A 245 -0.50 -20.37 19.35
C SER A 245 -1.06 -21.11 18.13
N GLN A 246 -0.87 -20.56 16.95
CA GLN A 246 -1.42 -21.08 15.69
C GLN A 246 -0.30 -21.21 14.67
N ARG A 247 0.16 -22.42 14.45
CA ARG A 247 1.17 -22.73 13.43
C ARG A 247 1.19 -24.21 13.08
N LEU A 248 1.61 -24.51 11.85
CA LEU A 248 1.99 -25.87 11.44
C LEU A 248 3.37 -26.21 12.02
N GLU A 249 3.50 -27.39 12.58
CA GLU A 249 4.81 -27.90 12.95
C GLU A 249 5.60 -28.18 11.66
N LYS A 250 6.69 -27.46 11.48
CA LYS A 250 7.56 -27.57 10.32
C LYS A 250 9.02 -27.41 10.71
N GLN A 251 9.87 -28.15 10.03
CA GLN A 251 11.32 -27.98 10.11
C GLN A 251 11.81 -27.21 8.91
N TRP A 252 12.73 -26.29 9.13
CA TRP A 252 13.38 -25.55 8.07
C TRP A 252 14.86 -25.32 8.40
N GLU A 253 15.66 -25.09 7.38
CA GLU A 253 17.10 -24.95 7.48
C GLU A 253 17.53 -23.55 7.07
N PRO A 254 18.51 -22.96 7.76
CA PRO A 254 19.08 -21.68 7.36
C PRO A 254 19.92 -21.82 6.07
N ARG A 255 20.21 -20.69 5.44
CA ARG A 255 21.26 -20.65 4.42
C ARG A 255 22.64 -20.91 5.06
N ASP A 256 23.59 -21.32 4.24
CA ASP A 256 24.95 -21.56 4.68
C ASP A 256 25.74 -20.25 4.87
N ALA A 257 25.39 -19.52 5.92
CA ALA A 257 26.05 -18.30 6.39
C ALA A 257 25.75 -18.10 7.87
N GLU A 258 26.69 -17.51 8.61
CA GLU A 258 26.45 -17.17 10.00
C GLU A 258 25.45 -15.99 10.10
N GLY A 259 25.64 -14.96 10.44
CA GLY A 259 24.85 -13.79 10.75
C GLY A 259 25.24 -13.25 12.12
N LYS A 260 24.83 -12.04 12.40
CA LYS A 260 25.06 -11.40 13.71
C LYS A 260 23.79 -10.71 14.16
N ILE A 261 23.55 -10.72 15.47
CA ILE A 261 22.49 -10.01 16.13
C ILE A 261 23.13 -9.03 17.11
N TYR A 262 22.69 -7.81 17.07
CA TYR A 262 23.05 -6.76 18.00
C TYR A 262 21.78 -6.26 18.66
N ASN A 263 21.73 -6.28 19.98
CA ASN A 263 20.56 -5.85 20.75
C ASN A 263 20.80 -4.46 21.36
N ASP A 264 19.73 -3.73 21.55
CA ASP A 264 19.66 -2.48 22.31
C ASP A 264 20.62 -1.36 21.83
N ILE A 265 20.93 -1.34 20.52
CA ILE A 265 21.69 -0.26 19.93
C ILE A 265 20.71 0.84 19.54
N PRO A 266 20.84 2.07 20.10
CA PRO A 266 20.08 3.21 19.63
C PRO A 266 20.36 3.46 18.14
N TYR A 267 19.33 3.80 17.37
CA TYR A 267 19.51 4.02 15.93
C TYR A 267 20.47 5.18 15.60
N GLN A 268 20.66 6.10 16.54
CA GLN A 268 21.62 7.19 16.42
C GLN A 268 23.08 6.74 16.44
N ASP A 269 23.34 5.57 17.03
CA ASP A 269 24.69 4.98 17.15
C ASP A 269 25.00 4.02 15.98
N ILE A 270 24.07 3.85 15.05
CA ILE A 270 24.26 2.99 13.88
C ILE A 270 24.85 3.80 12.73
N ASP A 271 25.97 3.33 12.18
CA ASP A 271 26.53 3.89 10.95
C ASP A 271 25.77 3.40 9.71
N PHE A 272 24.79 4.16 9.27
CA PHE A 272 24.04 3.90 8.06
C PHE A 272 24.74 4.30 6.77
N SER A 273 25.92 4.91 6.85
CA SER A 273 26.66 5.36 5.66
C SER A 273 27.30 4.23 4.87
N THR A 274 27.43 3.06 5.47
CA THR A 274 28.08 1.89 4.86
C THR A 274 27.11 0.71 4.76
N GLY A 275 27.24 -0.11 3.71
CA GLY A 275 26.43 -1.32 3.52
C GLY A 275 25.02 -1.05 2.97
N ASN A 276 24.18 -2.08 2.97
CA ASN A 276 22.79 -2.04 2.57
C ASN A 276 21.91 -2.27 3.79
N TRP A 277 21.08 -1.31 4.11
CA TRP A 277 20.21 -1.33 5.28
C TRP A 277 18.75 -1.48 4.90
N MET A 278 18.03 -2.30 5.64
CA MET A 278 16.57 -2.31 5.67
C MET A 278 16.15 -2.03 7.11
N VAL A 279 15.35 -0.99 7.31
CA VAL A 279 14.84 -0.63 8.63
C VAL A 279 13.36 -0.93 8.71
N LEU A 280 12.98 -1.73 9.69
CA LEU A 280 11.60 -2.09 9.97
C LEU A 280 11.18 -1.51 11.32
N THR A 281 9.98 -0.97 11.38
CA THR A 281 9.39 -0.44 12.62
C THR A 281 7.95 -0.95 12.77
N ARG A 282 7.49 -1.04 14.01
CA ARG A 282 6.12 -1.46 14.29
C ARG A 282 5.07 -0.45 13.80
N THR A 283 5.39 0.84 13.80
CA THR A 283 4.44 1.89 13.42
C THR A 283 5.11 2.95 12.55
N ASN A 284 4.32 3.59 11.66
CA ASN A 284 4.80 4.70 10.84
C ASN A 284 5.31 5.90 11.66
N LYS A 285 4.78 6.09 12.89
CA LYS A 285 5.25 7.15 13.79
C LYS A 285 6.73 6.97 14.17
N MET A 286 7.15 5.72 14.39
CA MET A 286 8.56 5.43 14.71
C MET A 286 9.49 5.71 13.54
N LEU A 287 9.01 5.57 12.30
CA LEU A 287 9.79 5.91 11.11
C LEU A 287 10.07 7.41 10.97
N THR A 288 9.21 8.28 11.52
CA THR A 288 9.38 9.73 11.36
C THR A 288 10.70 10.21 11.98
N ALA A 289 10.96 9.86 13.23
CA ALA A 289 12.20 10.23 13.91
C ALA A 289 13.45 9.67 13.21
N LEU A 290 13.35 8.46 12.66
CA LEU A 290 14.45 7.87 11.90
C LEU A 290 14.68 8.59 10.57
N LYS A 291 13.61 8.96 9.86
CA LYS A 291 13.72 9.75 8.62
C LYS A 291 14.38 11.09 8.87
N ASP A 292 13.97 11.79 9.94
CA ASP A 292 14.58 13.06 10.32
C ASP A 292 16.09 12.87 10.59
N HIS A 293 16.46 11.82 11.32
CA HIS A 293 17.87 11.48 11.56
C HIS A 293 18.64 11.17 10.27
N MET A 294 18.03 10.42 9.32
CA MET A 294 18.67 10.15 8.01
C MET A 294 18.86 11.43 7.19
N TYR A 295 17.90 12.37 7.26
CA TYR A 295 18.05 13.69 6.62
C TYR A 295 19.18 14.50 7.24
N ASP A 296 19.29 14.52 8.58
CA ASP A 296 20.37 15.22 9.29
C ASP A 296 21.75 14.66 8.93
N LEU A 297 21.84 13.36 8.69
CA LEU A 297 23.07 12.69 8.24
C LEU A 297 23.31 12.82 6.72
N ASN A 298 22.41 13.47 5.97
CA ASN A 298 22.44 13.56 4.51
C ASN A 298 22.49 12.17 3.83
N LEU A 299 21.84 11.16 4.40
CA LEU A 299 21.81 9.83 3.85
C LEU A 299 20.60 9.64 2.93
N ARG A 300 20.83 8.96 1.82
CA ARG A 300 19.77 8.57 0.90
C ARG A 300 19.09 7.29 1.40
N PHE A 301 17.75 7.30 1.40
CA PHE A 301 16.94 6.12 1.73
C PHE A 301 15.68 6.07 0.87
N GLU A 302 15.11 4.89 0.70
CA GLU A 302 13.79 4.68 0.13
C GLU A 302 12.81 4.39 1.26
N ALA A 303 11.66 5.04 1.24
CA ALA A 303 10.58 4.75 2.18
C ALA A 303 9.40 4.17 1.44
N LYS A 304 8.92 3.01 1.89
CA LYS A 304 7.74 2.37 1.33
C LYS A 304 6.55 3.35 1.39
N GLN A 305 5.83 3.52 0.28
CA GLN A 305 4.68 4.42 0.11
C GLN A 305 4.97 5.94 0.19
N GLN A 306 6.21 6.37 0.23
CA GLN A 306 6.51 7.80 0.12
C GLN A 306 7.50 8.01 -1.02
N GLU A 307 7.16 8.92 -1.91
CA GLU A 307 8.16 9.52 -2.79
C GLU A 307 9.25 10.13 -1.89
N LEU A 308 10.52 9.89 -2.20
CA LEU A 308 11.67 10.45 -1.47
C LEU A 308 11.54 11.96 -1.28
N LEU A 309 10.96 12.61 -2.26
CA LEU A 309 10.61 14.02 -2.26
C LEU A 309 9.19 14.17 -2.81
N PRO A 310 8.34 14.98 -2.20
CA PRO A 310 7.02 15.28 -2.77
C PRO A 310 7.14 15.74 -4.23
N LYS A 311 6.28 15.27 -5.12
CA LYS A 311 6.30 15.68 -6.54
C LYS A 311 6.37 17.19 -6.72
N ARG A 312 5.63 17.92 -5.89
CA ARG A 312 5.68 19.41 -5.88
C ARG A 312 7.08 19.94 -5.62
N MET A 313 7.83 19.33 -4.68
CA MET A 313 9.20 19.72 -4.35
C MET A 313 10.15 19.40 -5.52
N VAL A 314 10.01 18.24 -6.15
CA VAL A 314 10.78 17.88 -7.35
C VAL A 314 10.50 18.84 -8.51
N ASN A 315 9.23 19.18 -8.72
CA ASN A 315 8.85 20.15 -9.75
C ASN A 315 9.40 21.54 -9.44
N ALA A 316 9.24 22.01 -8.19
CA ALA A 316 9.80 23.28 -7.74
C ALA A 316 11.31 23.37 -8.01
N TYR A 317 12.04 22.30 -7.70
CA TYR A 317 13.46 22.19 -8.00
C TYR A 317 13.79 22.28 -9.49
N ARG A 318 13.07 21.52 -10.34
CA ARG A 318 13.28 21.55 -11.80
C ARG A 318 13.03 22.95 -12.37
N VAL A 319 11.97 23.61 -11.91
CA VAL A 319 11.65 24.98 -12.29
C VAL A 319 12.73 25.95 -11.86
N TRP A 320 13.20 25.83 -10.61
CA TRP A 320 14.30 26.63 -10.09
C TRP A 320 15.58 26.47 -10.88
N THR A 321 15.93 25.23 -11.23
CA THR A 321 17.11 24.93 -12.06
C THR A 321 16.99 25.55 -13.46
N ARG A 322 15.83 25.44 -14.11
CA ARG A 322 15.55 26.06 -15.41
C ARG A 322 15.69 27.58 -15.37
N LEU A 323 15.14 28.21 -14.34
CA LEU A 323 15.27 29.66 -14.09
C LEU A 323 16.75 30.08 -13.94
N ASN A 324 17.52 29.35 -13.17
CA ASN A 324 18.97 29.64 -12.99
C ASN A 324 19.78 29.41 -14.27
N GLN A 325 19.26 28.61 -15.20
CA GLN A 325 19.84 28.43 -16.54
C GLN A 325 19.36 29.49 -17.56
N GLY A 326 18.59 30.49 -17.11
CA GLY A 326 18.05 31.55 -17.96
C GLY A 326 16.82 31.19 -18.78
N ALA A 327 16.16 30.08 -18.43
CA ALA A 327 14.94 29.67 -19.13
C ALA A 327 13.72 30.51 -18.67
N PHE A 328 12.80 30.75 -19.62
CA PHE A 328 11.48 31.27 -19.30
C PHE A 328 10.58 30.15 -18.79
N VAL A 329 9.78 30.45 -17.78
CA VAL A 329 8.80 29.55 -17.17
C VAL A 329 7.45 30.22 -17.14
N ASN A 330 6.38 29.44 -17.25
CA ASN A 330 5.01 29.93 -17.16
C ASN A 330 4.43 29.80 -15.75
N LYS A 331 3.21 30.26 -15.56
CA LYS A 331 2.50 30.22 -14.28
C LYS A 331 2.33 28.81 -13.74
N GLU A 332 2.00 27.85 -14.60
CA GLU A 332 1.80 26.45 -14.22
C GLU A 332 3.10 25.84 -13.67
N ASP A 333 4.21 26.11 -14.33
CA ASP A 333 5.55 25.70 -13.87
C ASP A 333 5.87 26.35 -12.51
N LEU A 334 5.61 27.63 -12.34
CA LEU A 334 5.91 28.37 -11.11
C LEU A 334 5.07 27.96 -9.90
N LYS A 335 3.90 27.38 -10.09
CA LYS A 335 2.95 27.08 -9.03
C LYS A 335 3.56 26.25 -7.89
N ASP A 336 4.31 25.22 -8.21
CA ASP A 336 4.94 24.38 -7.22
C ASP A 336 6.14 25.09 -6.54
N LEU A 337 6.89 25.90 -7.29
CA LEU A 337 8.00 26.68 -6.76
C LEU A 337 7.51 27.82 -5.86
N TRP A 338 6.38 28.46 -6.19
CA TRP A 338 5.89 29.65 -5.50
C TRP A 338 5.61 29.41 -4.01
N ASP A 339 5.16 28.22 -3.66
CA ASP A 339 4.89 27.85 -2.27
C ASP A 339 6.16 27.77 -1.40
N TYR A 340 7.34 27.60 -2.02
CA TYR A 340 8.63 27.60 -1.33
C TYR A 340 9.29 28.98 -1.25
N LEU A 341 8.78 29.97 -2.00
CA LEU A 341 9.30 31.33 -1.99
C LEU A 341 8.52 32.16 -0.95
N THR A 342 9.07 32.31 0.24
CA THR A 342 8.40 32.98 1.35
C THR A 342 9.01 34.34 1.68
N VAL A 343 8.19 35.25 2.21
CA VAL A 343 8.66 36.53 2.77
C VAL A 343 9.38 36.31 4.11
N LYS A 344 8.93 35.30 4.88
CA LYS A 344 9.50 34.97 6.18
C LYS A 344 10.97 34.56 6.09
N ASP A 345 11.31 33.78 5.08
CA ASP A 345 12.67 33.31 4.85
C ASP A 345 13.48 34.25 3.95
N GLY A 346 12.94 35.42 3.65
CA GLY A 346 13.65 36.47 2.90
C GLY A 346 13.73 36.23 1.39
N HIS A 347 13.01 35.26 0.85
CA HIS A 347 13.05 34.92 -0.58
C HIS A 347 12.31 35.95 -1.44
N LEU A 348 11.22 36.54 -0.93
CA LEU A 348 10.42 37.53 -1.62
C LEU A 348 10.29 38.81 -0.80
N VAL A 349 10.07 39.94 -1.47
CA VAL A 349 9.74 41.20 -0.83
C VAL A 349 8.29 41.16 -0.33
N ARG A 350 8.02 41.82 0.80
CA ARG A 350 6.67 41.93 1.38
C ARG A 350 5.72 42.55 0.36
N GLY A 351 4.58 41.88 0.10
CA GLY A 351 3.58 42.28 -0.86
C GLY A 351 3.49 41.42 -2.13
N TYR A 352 4.53 40.66 -2.45
CA TYR A 352 4.56 39.83 -3.65
C TYR A 352 4.25 38.34 -3.42
N ALA A 353 4.20 37.87 -2.20
CA ALA A 353 3.95 36.44 -1.86
C ALA A 353 2.45 36.03 -1.92
N SER A 354 1.66 36.61 -2.82
CA SER A 354 0.23 36.26 -2.95
C SER A 354 -0.05 35.41 -4.18
N ASN A 355 -1.08 34.56 -4.10
CA ASN A 355 -1.54 33.79 -5.26
C ASN A 355 -2.00 34.70 -6.42
N LYS A 356 -2.51 35.93 -6.12
CA LYS A 356 -2.87 36.93 -7.13
C LYS A 356 -1.65 37.38 -7.96
N THR A 357 -0.49 37.47 -7.31
CA THR A 357 0.76 37.79 -8.00
C THR A 357 1.17 36.68 -8.95
N LEU A 358 1.08 35.43 -8.51
CA LEU A 358 1.35 34.26 -9.37
C LEU A 358 0.41 34.23 -10.59
N GLU A 359 -0.87 34.55 -10.39
CA GLU A 359 -1.86 34.54 -11.46
C GLU A 359 -1.64 35.62 -12.53
N SER A 360 -0.89 36.67 -12.25
CA SER A 360 -0.54 37.72 -13.20
C SER A 360 0.61 37.34 -14.14
N ILE A 361 1.35 36.29 -13.83
CA ILE A 361 2.54 35.85 -14.60
C ILE A 361 2.10 35.00 -15.79
N THR A 362 2.40 35.43 -16.99
CA THR A 362 2.19 34.64 -18.22
C THR A 362 3.43 33.82 -18.56
N SER A 363 4.59 34.48 -18.59
CA SER A 363 5.91 33.84 -18.82
C SER A 363 6.99 34.76 -18.23
N ILE A 364 7.94 34.22 -17.48
CA ILE A 364 8.95 35.00 -16.80
C ILE A 364 10.24 34.19 -16.65
N ASP A 365 11.37 34.87 -16.60
CA ASP A 365 12.68 34.31 -16.27
C ASP A 365 13.17 34.77 -14.87
N MET A 366 14.36 34.38 -14.52
CA MET A 366 14.96 34.75 -13.22
C MET A 366 15.14 36.25 -13.06
N GLU A 367 15.52 36.97 -14.13
CA GLU A 367 15.72 38.42 -14.10
C GLU A 367 14.39 39.15 -13.91
N GLY A 368 13.35 38.74 -14.63
CA GLY A 368 11.99 39.24 -14.47
C GLY A 368 11.44 39.00 -13.05
N LEU A 369 11.67 37.80 -12.47
CA LEU A 369 11.27 37.52 -11.10
C LEU A 369 11.94 38.45 -10.09
N ARG A 370 13.19 38.81 -10.30
CA ARG A 370 13.93 39.77 -9.45
C ARG A 370 13.45 41.21 -9.64
N ALA A 371 13.32 41.63 -10.90
CA ALA A 371 12.98 43.01 -11.22
C ALA A 371 11.52 43.35 -10.95
N GLU A 372 10.60 42.49 -11.34
CA GLU A 372 9.17 42.77 -11.32
C GLU A 372 8.47 42.26 -10.07
N TYR A 373 8.96 41.14 -9.49
CA TYR A 373 8.29 40.46 -8.38
C TYR A 373 9.14 40.39 -7.10
N GLY A 374 10.29 41.09 -7.07
CA GLY A 374 11.09 41.27 -5.88
C GLY A 374 11.72 40.00 -5.31
N LEU A 375 12.09 39.05 -6.19
CA LEU A 375 12.82 37.86 -5.77
C LEU A 375 14.24 38.25 -5.30
N ARG A 376 14.56 37.89 -4.05
CA ARG A 376 15.86 38.17 -3.40
C ARG A 376 16.77 36.96 -3.28
N ALA A 377 16.23 35.78 -3.55
CA ALA A 377 16.95 34.55 -3.39
C ALA A 377 18.19 34.47 -4.30
N ALA A 378 19.30 34.05 -3.74
CA ALA A 378 20.63 34.10 -4.37
C ALA A 378 20.98 32.92 -5.27
N GLY A 379 20.04 32.17 -5.74
CA GLY A 379 20.29 31.04 -6.66
C GLY A 379 20.89 29.80 -6.01
N SER A 380 20.93 29.73 -4.67
CA SER A 380 21.39 28.55 -3.95
C SER A 380 20.26 27.53 -3.71
N TRP A 381 20.66 26.28 -3.53
CA TRP A 381 19.77 25.16 -3.22
C TRP A 381 19.07 25.27 -1.86
N GLU A 382 19.59 26.12 -0.98
CA GLU A 382 19.11 26.35 0.38
C GLU A 382 17.64 26.78 0.44
N ILE A 383 17.14 27.39 -0.65
CA ILE A 383 15.73 27.81 -0.75
C ILE A 383 14.75 26.64 -0.57
N LEU A 384 15.13 25.47 -1.02
CA LEU A 384 14.24 24.30 -1.02
C LEU A 384 14.53 23.35 0.13
N ASN A 385 15.50 23.64 1.00
CA ASN A 385 15.92 22.78 2.10
C ASN A 385 16.12 21.32 1.68
N PHE A 386 16.67 21.10 0.49
CA PHE A 386 17.00 19.75 0.03
C PHE A 386 18.23 19.24 0.77
N PRO A 387 18.22 18.01 1.29
CA PRO A 387 19.44 17.36 1.72
C PRO A 387 20.46 17.31 0.58
N GLU A 388 21.73 17.52 0.88
CA GLU A 388 22.83 17.48 -0.12
C GLU A 388 22.79 16.21 -0.99
N SER A 389 22.51 15.05 -0.36
CA SER A 389 22.37 13.75 -1.01
C SER A 389 21.23 13.69 -2.04
N SER A 390 20.17 14.50 -1.86
CA SER A 390 19.04 14.55 -2.78
C SER A 390 19.33 15.34 -4.05
N LYS A 391 20.33 16.23 -4.04
CA LYS A 391 20.71 17.09 -5.17
C LYS A 391 21.26 16.31 -6.36
N MET A 392 21.80 15.11 -6.15
CA MET A 392 22.38 14.28 -7.21
C MET A 392 21.35 13.51 -8.06
N TYR A 393 20.06 13.50 -7.69
CA TYR A 393 19.05 12.58 -8.25
C TYR A 393 17.78 13.27 -8.76
N ILE A 394 17.77 14.58 -8.80
CA ILE A 394 16.73 15.41 -9.37
C ILE A 394 17.20 15.98 -10.72
#